data_3ccf12ae8cdaa523269474033872f03c
#
_entry.id   3ccf12ae8cdaa523269474033872f03c
#
_cell.length_a   1.000
_cell.length_b   1.000
_cell.length_c   1.000
_cell.angle_alpha   90.00
_cell.angle_beta   90.00
_cell.angle_gamma   90.00
#
_symmetry.space_group_name_H-M   'P 1'
#
loop_
_entity.id
_entity.type
_entity.pdbx_description
1 polymer ?
#
loop_
_entity_poly.entity_id
_entity_poly.type
_entity_poly.pdbx_seq_one_letter_code
_entity_poly.pdbx_strand_id
1 'polypeptide(L)'
;MNNLDPVPPEDETRAYRNAKFGQRLLLASAGSLMHFLIAIVLLYAVLVGNGINTDESDWTVNDIRSGGPAEIMGIEAGDRIIALNGVPITDWWDFAANIAGLPNEEVTIQVSRNGDFMTFQGTVGSRVTNDAGEDYGFIGIERSKFSTVKSGPIDALGKTGEQFGLLTSETIKGLGNFFSPSGLGDFFSEVFDLDSTQTSTNVGIGEGDEGRIVSVVGATRLGAELTETGWTGLFLFLATINVFIGIFNLIPLLPLDGGHVMIAIYERLRSRKGIRYHADASKLLPLTYVVVFVLIAIGVAAIYLDIADPISL
;
A
#
# COMPACT_ATOMS: atom_id res chain seq x y z
N MET A 1 -13.13 -7.80 27.10
CA MET A 1 -13.10 -7.82 28.58
C MET A 1 -14.05 -6.76 29.09
N ASN A 2 -15.05 -7.12 29.85
CA ASN A 2 -15.94 -6.14 30.49
C ASN A 2 -15.38 -5.82 31.90
N ASN A 3 -15.15 -4.54 32.19
CA ASN A 3 -14.61 -4.11 33.49
C ASN A 3 -15.56 -4.35 34.68
N LEU A 4 -16.81 -4.74 34.38
CA LEU A 4 -17.85 -5.00 35.36
C LEU A 4 -18.09 -6.50 35.61
N ASP A 5 -17.37 -7.39 34.92
CA ASP A 5 -17.50 -8.82 35.12
C ASP A 5 -17.03 -9.21 36.55
N PRO A 6 -17.76 -10.09 37.24
CA PRO A 6 -17.36 -10.53 38.57
C PRO A 6 -16.04 -11.29 38.48
N VAL A 7 -15.10 -10.92 39.35
CA VAL A 7 -13.79 -11.57 39.48
C VAL A 7 -13.68 -12.15 40.90
N PRO A 8 -13.12 -13.34 41.08
CA PRO A 8 -12.86 -13.89 42.40
C PRO A 8 -12.03 -12.92 43.26
N PRO A 9 -12.31 -12.80 44.56
CA PRO A 9 -11.62 -11.85 45.45
C PRO A 9 -10.08 -12.00 45.46
N GLU A 10 -9.57 -13.19 45.25
CA GLU A 10 -8.14 -13.50 45.14
C GLU A 10 -7.48 -12.94 43.91
N ASP A 11 -8.23 -12.81 42.81
CA ASP A 11 -7.73 -12.29 41.53
C ASP A 11 -8.05 -10.80 41.31
N GLU A 12 -8.80 -10.17 42.21
CA GLU A 12 -9.23 -8.77 42.09
C GLU A 12 -8.05 -7.82 41.89
N THR A 13 -6.94 -8.04 42.58
CA THR A 13 -5.72 -7.19 42.46
C THR A 13 -5.05 -7.32 41.10
N ARG A 14 -5.26 -8.42 40.39
CA ARG A 14 -4.73 -8.72 39.05
C ARG A 14 -5.72 -8.39 37.94
N ALA A 15 -6.96 -8.05 38.30
CA ALA A 15 -7.99 -7.74 37.33
C ALA A 15 -7.61 -6.54 36.46
N TYR A 16 -7.90 -6.61 35.15
CA TYR A 16 -7.62 -5.56 34.17
C TYR A 16 -8.13 -4.17 34.63
N ARG A 17 -9.30 -4.12 35.27
CA ARG A 17 -9.89 -2.90 35.79
C ARG A 17 -9.03 -2.18 36.84
N ASN A 18 -8.18 -2.92 37.56
CA ASN A 18 -7.30 -2.40 38.60
C ASN A 18 -5.91 -2.01 38.08
N ALA A 19 -5.56 -2.38 36.84
CA ALA A 19 -4.30 -2.02 36.21
C ALA A 19 -4.16 -0.51 36.02
N LYS A 20 -2.93 0.00 36.03
CA LYS A 20 -2.63 1.39 35.72
C LYS A 20 -3.00 1.71 34.28
N PHE A 21 -3.34 2.97 33.99
CA PHE A 21 -3.75 3.41 32.65
C PHE A 21 -2.76 2.96 31.55
N GLY A 22 -1.44 3.18 31.75
CA GLY A 22 -0.43 2.79 30.77
C GLY A 22 -0.35 1.26 30.55
N GLN A 23 -0.56 0.47 31.59
CA GLN A 23 -0.61 -1.02 31.47
C GLN A 23 -1.84 -1.47 30.69
N ARG A 24 -2.98 -0.83 30.90
CA ARG A 24 -4.23 -1.12 30.17
C ARG A 24 -4.11 -0.72 28.70
N LEU A 25 -3.49 0.43 28.44
CA LEU A 25 -3.23 0.89 27.06
C LEU A 25 -2.29 -0.09 26.34
N LEU A 26 -1.16 -0.46 26.99
CA LEU A 26 -0.20 -1.41 26.43
C LEU A 26 -0.84 -2.77 26.15
N LEU A 27 -1.64 -3.28 27.09
CA LEU A 27 -2.31 -4.57 26.93
C LEU A 27 -3.33 -4.52 25.78
N ALA A 28 -4.11 -3.43 25.70
CA ALA A 28 -5.11 -3.25 24.64
C ALA A 28 -4.49 -3.09 23.26
N SER A 29 -3.30 -2.49 23.14
CA SER A 29 -2.62 -2.29 21.86
C SER A 29 -1.53 -3.34 21.56
N ALA A 30 -1.33 -4.34 22.43
CA ALA A 30 -0.24 -5.30 22.30
C ALA A 30 -0.28 -6.08 20.98
N GLY A 31 -1.46 -6.44 20.49
CA GLY A 31 -1.65 -7.09 19.18
C GLY A 31 -1.13 -6.22 18.04
N SER A 32 -1.62 -4.99 17.97
CA SER A 32 -1.21 -4.02 16.95
C SER A 32 0.30 -3.71 17.01
N LEU A 33 0.85 -3.53 18.22
CA LEU A 33 2.29 -3.29 18.40
C LEU A 33 3.15 -4.47 17.93
N MET A 34 2.68 -5.72 18.12
CA MET A 34 3.39 -6.89 17.62
C MET A 34 3.41 -6.90 16.08
N HIS A 35 2.31 -6.57 15.42
CA HIS A 35 2.27 -6.45 13.97
C HIS A 35 3.25 -5.39 13.47
N PHE A 36 3.32 -4.22 14.11
CA PHE A 36 4.31 -3.20 13.76
C PHE A 36 5.75 -3.66 13.97
N LEU A 37 6.02 -4.38 15.06
CA LEU A 37 7.34 -4.95 15.29
C LEU A 37 7.74 -5.94 14.20
N ILE A 38 6.83 -6.84 13.81
CA ILE A 38 7.06 -7.79 12.72
C ILE A 38 7.34 -7.04 11.41
N ALA A 39 6.54 -6.03 11.07
CA ALA A 39 6.75 -5.22 9.87
C ALA A 39 8.13 -4.55 9.85
N ILE A 40 8.53 -3.93 10.97
CA ILE A 40 9.85 -3.29 11.10
C ILE A 40 10.98 -4.32 10.91
N VAL A 41 10.88 -5.51 11.51
CA VAL A 41 11.89 -6.57 11.37
C VAL A 41 11.98 -7.05 9.92
N LEU A 42 10.85 -7.24 9.24
CA LEU A 42 10.81 -7.66 7.84
C LEU A 42 11.40 -6.59 6.91
N LEU A 43 11.03 -5.32 7.08
CA LEU A 43 11.60 -4.20 6.32
C LEU A 43 13.11 -4.10 6.54
N TYR A 44 13.56 -4.21 7.78
CA TYR A 44 14.99 -4.20 8.10
C TYR A 44 15.74 -5.35 7.42
N ALA A 45 15.17 -6.56 7.44
CA ALA A 45 15.76 -7.72 6.78
C ALA A 45 15.89 -7.52 5.26
N VAL A 46 14.88 -6.93 4.62
CA VAL A 46 14.92 -6.58 3.20
C VAL A 46 16.04 -5.58 2.92
N LEU A 47 16.10 -4.50 3.70
CA LEU A 47 17.08 -3.43 3.53
C LEU A 47 18.52 -3.89 3.66
N VAL A 48 18.80 -4.73 4.66
CA VAL A 48 20.14 -5.28 4.88
C VAL A 48 20.49 -6.36 3.86
N GLY A 49 19.51 -7.19 3.47
CA GLY A 49 19.74 -8.33 2.58
C GLY A 49 19.90 -7.93 1.12
N ASN A 50 18.96 -7.23 0.56
CA ASN A 50 18.93 -6.84 -0.86
C ASN A 50 19.14 -5.34 -1.08
N GLY A 51 18.93 -4.51 -0.07
CA GLY A 51 18.81 -3.08 -0.22
C GLY A 51 17.42 -2.65 -0.71
N ILE A 52 17.16 -1.35 -0.69
CA ILE A 52 16.05 -0.75 -1.43
C ILE A 52 16.61 -0.09 -2.68
N ASN A 53 15.80 -0.03 -3.72
CA ASN A 53 16.06 0.77 -4.88
C ASN A 53 16.14 2.25 -4.44
N THR A 54 17.33 2.81 -4.41
CA THR A 54 17.56 4.06 -3.69
C THR A 54 17.52 5.28 -4.57
N ASP A 55 17.37 5.13 -5.89
CA ASP A 55 17.29 6.30 -6.73
C ASP A 55 16.46 6.02 -7.99
N GLU A 56 15.21 6.48 -7.96
CA GLU A 56 14.35 6.50 -9.15
C GLU A 56 14.93 7.41 -10.24
N SER A 57 15.86 8.28 -9.87
CA SER A 57 16.55 9.20 -10.77
C SER A 57 17.70 8.56 -11.56
N ASP A 58 18.23 7.41 -11.13
CA ASP A 58 19.43 6.79 -11.73
C ASP A 58 19.12 5.55 -12.59
N TRP A 59 17.96 5.55 -13.21
CA TRP A 59 17.59 4.50 -14.15
C TRP A 59 18.24 4.69 -15.53
N THR A 60 18.52 3.59 -16.20
CA THR A 60 19.01 3.54 -17.57
C THR A 60 18.11 2.65 -18.42
N VAL A 61 18.20 2.80 -19.72
CA VAL A 61 17.57 1.90 -20.69
C VAL A 61 18.22 0.53 -20.56
N ASN A 62 17.44 -0.50 -20.23
CA ASN A 62 17.90 -1.88 -20.10
C ASN A 62 17.81 -2.62 -21.44
N ASP A 63 16.65 -2.52 -22.07
CA ASP A 63 16.37 -3.13 -23.35
C ASP A 63 15.50 -2.24 -24.22
N ILE A 64 15.55 -2.45 -25.51
CA ILE A 64 14.80 -1.69 -26.49
C ILE A 64 14.03 -2.68 -27.36
N ARG A 65 12.75 -2.41 -27.49
CA ARG A 65 11.88 -3.21 -28.33
C ARG A 65 12.28 -3.07 -29.81
N SER A 66 12.61 -4.21 -30.42
CA SER A 66 12.99 -4.24 -31.84
C SER A 66 11.85 -3.72 -32.73
N GLY A 67 12.20 -2.84 -33.68
CA GLY A 67 11.24 -2.11 -34.52
C GLY A 67 10.46 -1.02 -33.80
N GLY A 68 10.79 -0.72 -32.53
CA GLY A 68 10.15 0.33 -31.76
C GLY A 68 10.69 1.73 -32.03
N PRO A 69 9.93 2.79 -31.64
CA PRO A 69 10.35 4.17 -31.84
C PRO A 69 11.74 4.49 -31.27
N ALA A 70 12.09 3.98 -30.11
CA ALA A 70 13.40 4.19 -29.48
C ALA A 70 14.56 3.68 -30.32
N GLU A 71 14.41 2.49 -30.91
CA GLU A 71 15.42 1.92 -31.82
C GLU A 71 15.58 2.77 -33.07
N ILE A 72 14.46 3.23 -33.64
CA ILE A 72 14.47 4.09 -34.84
C ILE A 72 15.15 5.43 -34.53
N MET A 73 14.97 5.97 -33.34
CA MET A 73 15.62 7.21 -32.87
C MET A 73 17.12 7.00 -32.64
N GLY A 74 17.60 5.78 -32.43
CA GLY A 74 19.01 5.50 -32.11
C GLY A 74 19.33 5.51 -30.63
N ILE A 75 18.32 5.38 -29.77
CA ILE A 75 18.50 5.14 -28.32
C ILE A 75 19.03 3.72 -28.16
N GLU A 76 19.94 3.50 -27.22
CA GLU A 76 20.58 2.20 -26.97
C GLU A 76 20.47 1.80 -25.51
N ALA A 77 20.63 0.47 -25.26
CA ALA A 77 20.73 -0.03 -23.90
C ALA A 77 21.94 0.60 -23.18
N GLY A 78 21.75 1.02 -21.95
CA GLY A 78 22.72 1.77 -21.15
C GLY A 78 22.56 3.29 -21.21
N ASP A 79 21.72 3.83 -22.09
CA ASP A 79 21.42 5.26 -22.12
C ASP A 79 20.67 5.70 -20.87
N ARG A 80 21.05 6.83 -20.32
CA ARG A 80 20.31 7.51 -19.26
C ARG A 80 19.52 8.66 -19.84
N ILE A 81 18.21 8.64 -19.79
CA ILE A 81 17.37 9.73 -20.27
C ILE A 81 17.45 10.90 -19.27
N ILE A 82 17.70 12.11 -19.79
CA ILE A 82 17.92 13.30 -18.98
C ILE A 82 16.80 14.31 -19.16
N ALA A 83 16.32 14.46 -20.40
CA ALA A 83 15.27 15.44 -20.71
C ALA A 83 14.40 14.97 -21.87
N LEU A 84 13.14 15.36 -21.82
CA LEU A 84 12.14 15.19 -22.87
C LEU A 84 11.64 16.58 -23.31
N ASN A 85 11.74 16.89 -24.60
CA ASN A 85 11.36 18.20 -25.17
C ASN A 85 11.99 19.40 -24.43
N GLY A 86 13.23 19.24 -23.94
CA GLY A 86 13.95 20.24 -23.17
C GLY A 86 13.55 20.36 -21.69
N VAL A 87 12.57 19.58 -21.24
CA VAL A 87 12.17 19.50 -19.83
C VAL A 87 12.99 18.39 -19.16
N PRO A 88 13.71 18.68 -18.07
CA PRO A 88 14.44 17.67 -17.34
C PRO A 88 13.50 16.57 -16.79
N ILE A 89 13.90 15.33 -16.94
CA ILE A 89 13.19 14.16 -16.39
C ILE A 89 13.81 13.81 -15.04
N THR A 90 12.98 13.72 -14.02
CA THR A 90 13.41 13.43 -12.64
C THR A 90 13.46 11.96 -12.35
N ASP A 91 12.48 11.18 -12.87
CA ASP A 91 12.36 9.76 -12.64
C ASP A 91 11.70 9.03 -13.82
N TRP A 92 11.61 7.71 -13.72
CA TRP A 92 10.98 6.88 -14.74
C TRP A 92 9.50 7.19 -14.94
N TRP A 93 8.78 7.41 -13.85
CA TRP A 93 7.33 7.59 -13.92
C TRP A 93 6.96 8.90 -14.59
N ASP A 94 7.71 9.97 -14.28
CA ASP A 94 7.59 11.25 -14.97
C ASP A 94 7.84 11.10 -16.48
N PHE A 95 8.89 10.37 -16.87
CA PHE A 95 9.16 10.09 -18.27
C PHE A 95 8.04 9.29 -18.93
N ALA A 96 7.59 8.19 -18.30
CA ALA A 96 6.57 7.32 -18.86
C ALA A 96 5.21 8.04 -19.01
N ALA A 97 4.81 8.83 -18.01
CA ALA A 97 3.57 9.62 -18.05
C ALA A 97 3.61 10.67 -19.17
N ASN A 98 4.72 11.38 -19.31
CA ASN A 98 4.87 12.36 -20.38
C ASN A 98 4.82 11.71 -21.78
N ILE A 99 5.50 10.56 -21.98
CA ILE A 99 5.43 9.83 -23.25
C ILE A 99 4.03 9.30 -23.53
N ALA A 100 3.34 8.80 -22.53
CA ALA A 100 1.96 8.30 -22.68
C ALA A 100 0.99 9.37 -23.19
N GLY A 101 1.20 10.63 -22.80
CA GLY A 101 0.39 11.77 -23.24
C GLY A 101 0.70 12.28 -24.65
N LEU A 102 1.67 11.72 -25.38
CA LEU A 102 2.17 12.24 -26.65
C LEU A 102 2.07 11.20 -27.81
N PRO A 103 0.93 10.51 -28.02
CA PRO A 103 0.80 9.54 -29.10
C PRO A 103 0.96 10.18 -30.48
N ASN A 104 1.81 9.59 -31.33
CA ASN A 104 2.13 10.07 -32.68
C ASN A 104 2.76 11.49 -32.75
N GLU A 105 3.21 12.04 -31.62
CA GLU A 105 3.89 13.34 -31.62
C GLU A 105 5.40 13.18 -31.82
N GLU A 106 6.01 14.23 -32.43
CA GLU A 106 7.46 14.31 -32.56
C GLU A 106 8.07 14.84 -31.26
N VAL A 107 9.04 14.13 -30.72
CA VAL A 107 9.69 14.44 -29.43
C VAL A 107 11.21 14.51 -29.60
N THR A 108 11.81 15.32 -28.75
CA THR A 108 13.27 15.43 -28.60
C THR A 108 13.68 14.83 -27.26
N ILE A 109 14.51 13.77 -27.30
CA ILE A 109 14.99 13.09 -26.11
C ILE A 109 16.48 13.32 -25.96
N GLN A 110 16.89 13.82 -24.80
CA GLN A 110 18.30 13.95 -24.43
C GLN A 110 18.70 12.78 -23.55
N VAL A 111 19.81 12.16 -23.87
CA VAL A 111 20.38 11.05 -23.11
C VAL A 111 21.84 11.32 -22.75
N SER A 112 22.31 10.65 -21.69
CA SER A 112 23.73 10.50 -21.39
C SER A 112 24.15 9.08 -21.73
N ARG A 113 25.08 8.94 -22.67
CA ARG A 113 25.71 7.66 -23.06
C ARG A 113 27.18 7.70 -22.73
N ASN A 114 27.63 6.88 -21.78
CA ASN A 114 29.02 6.84 -21.28
C ASN A 114 29.56 8.21 -20.80
N GLY A 115 28.66 9.10 -20.32
CA GLY A 115 29.00 10.45 -19.86
C GLY A 115 28.87 11.54 -20.92
N ASP A 116 28.70 11.19 -22.20
CA ASP A 116 28.45 12.14 -23.27
C ASP A 116 26.96 12.43 -23.42
N PHE A 117 26.61 13.69 -23.67
CA PHE A 117 25.23 14.11 -23.89
C PHE A 117 24.88 14.03 -25.39
N MET A 118 23.84 13.27 -25.69
CA MET A 118 23.32 13.09 -27.04
C MET A 118 21.86 13.51 -27.12
N THR A 119 21.43 13.98 -28.28
CA THR A 119 20.03 14.37 -28.50
C THR A 119 19.48 13.60 -29.68
N PHE A 120 18.37 12.95 -29.49
CA PHE A 120 17.65 12.18 -30.50
C PHE A 120 16.28 12.81 -30.77
N GLN A 121 15.83 12.75 -32.00
CA GLN A 121 14.50 13.21 -32.43
C GLN A 121 13.76 12.08 -33.11
N GLY A 122 12.46 11.99 -32.85
CA GLY A 122 11.63 11.00 -33.52
C GLY A 122 10.19 11.03 -33.02
N THR A 123 9.38 10.18 -33.61
CA THR A 123 7.95 10.13 -33.35
C THR A 123 7.64 9.06 -32.31
N VAL A 124 6.88 9.44 -31.30
CA VAL A 124 6.32 8.51 -30.31
C VAL A 124 5.33 7.58 -31.01
N GLY A 125 5.42 6.29 -30.75
CA GLY A 125 4.42 5.32 -31.25
C GLY A 125 3.08 5.50 -30.56
N SER A 126 2.02 4.99 -31.20
CA SER A 126 0.68 4.96 -30.61
C SER A 126 0.25 3.51 -30.39
N ARG A 127 -0.39 3.24 -29.27
CA ARG A 127 -1.09 2.02 -28.95
C ARG A 127 -2.48 2.33 -28.46
N VAL A 128 -3.45 1.57 -28.93
CA VAL A 128 -4.81 1.61 -28.38
C VAL A 128 -4.80 0.82 -27.09
N THR A 129 -5.15 1.45 -26.00
CA THR A 129 -5.42 0.79 -24.72
C THR A 129 -6.91 0.64 -24.60
N ASN A 130 -7.40 -0.57 -24.41
CA ASN A 130 -8.75 -0.90 -24.03
C ASN A 130 -9.87 -0.53 -25.02
N ASP A 131 -11.07 -0.97 -24.66
CA ASP A 131 -12.32 -0.80 -25.41
C ASP A 131 -12.81 0.65 -25.54
N ALA A 132 -12.19 1.60 -24.83
CA ALA A 132 -12.49 3.03 -24.93
C ALA A 132 -11.88 3.69 -26.18
N GLY A 133 -10.92 3.03 -26.85
CA GLY A 133 -10.32 3.52 -28.08
C GLY A 133 -9.38 4.71 -27.88
N GLU A 134 -8.90 4.96 -26.66
CA GLU A 134 -7.92 6.02 -26.40
C GLU A 134 -6.52 5.57 -26.79
N ASP A 135 -5.86 6.39 -27.62
CA ASP A 135 -4.48 6.18 -28.01
C ASP A 135 -3.54 6.70 -26.92
N TYR A 136 -2.57 5.90 -26.52
CA TYR A 136 -1.50 6.34 -25.66
C TYR A 136 -0.13 6.18 -26.31
N GLY A 137 0.77 7.12 -26.01
CA GLY A 137 2.11 7.12 -26.55
C GLY A 137 2.98 6.02 -25.94
N PHE A 138 3.82 5.40 -26.77
CA PHE A 138 4.87 4.50 -26.29
C PHE A 138 6.14 4.67 -27.10
N ILE A 139 7.29 4.37 -26.49
CA ILE A 139 8.58 4.52 -27.13
C ILE A 139 9.31 3.18 -27.27
N GLY A 140 8.91 2.17 -26.50
CA GLY A 140 9.47 0.82 -26.59
C GLY A 140 10.79 0.65 -25.86
N ILE A 141 10.96 1.34 -24.72
CA ILE A 141 12.09 1.21 -23.81
C ILE A 141 11.67 0.34 -22.61
N GLU A 142 12.54 -0.56 -22.22
CA GLU A 142 12.48 -1.22 -20.92
C GLU A 142 13.53 -0.59 -20.00
N ARG A 143 13.13 -0.16 -18.81
CA ARG A 143 14.08 0.40 -17.84
C ARG A 143 14.94 -0.69 -17.20
N SER A 144 16.16 -0.34 -16.83
CA SER A 144 16.98 -1.21 -16.00
C SER A 144 16.28 -1.48 -14.67
N LYS A 145 16.46 -2.68 -14.14
CA LYS A 145 16.09 -2.93 -12.74
C LYS A 145 16.90 -1.98 -11.89
N PHE A 146 16.23 -1.30 -10.97
CA PHE A 146 16.90 -0.36 -10.08
C PHE A 146 18.18 -0.96 -9.48
N SER A 147 19.24 -0.18 -9.47
CA SER A 147 20.45 -0.54 -8.74
C SER A 147 20.11 -0.66 -7.25
N THR A 148 20.10 -1.86 -6.73
CA THR A 148 19.91 -2.11 -5.30
C THR A 148 21.18 -1.73 -4.56
N VAL A 149 21.19 -0.59 -3.90
CA VAL A 149 22.28 -0.24 -2.98
C VAL A 149 21.99 -0.92 -1.64
N LYS A 150 22.84 -1.89 -1.28
CA LYS A 150 22.80 -2.50 0.04
C LYS A 150 23.11 -1.44 1.08
N SER A 151 22.17 -1.19 1.96
CA SER A 151 22.38 -0.29 3.08
C SER A 151 23.22 -1.00 4.14
N GLY A 152 24.23 -0.31 4.69
CA GLY A 152 24.91 -0.81 5.89
C GLY A 152 23.89 -1.01 7.03
N PRO A 153 24.17 -1.89 8.02
CA PRO A 153 23.20 -2.20 9.09
C PRO A 153 22.69 -0.97 9.85
N ILE A 154 23.55 0.03 10.05
CA ILE A 154 23.18 1.27 10.76
C ILE A 154 22.30 2.16 9.88
N ASP A 155 22.66 2.33 8.61
CA ASP A 155 21.92 3.10 7.64
C ASP A 155 20.54 2.48 7.37
N ALA A 156 20.47 1.15 7.28
CA ALA A 156 19.24 0.40 7.16
C ALA A 156 18.23 0.68 8.29
N LEU A 157 18.68 0.97 9.51
CA LEU A 157 17.78 1.33 10.62
C LEU A 157 17.03 2.63 10.35
N GLY A 158 17.72 3.66 9.88
CA GLY A 158 17.11 4.94 9.52
C GLY A 158 16.10 4.78 8.40
N LYS A 159 16.49 4.10 7.33
CA LYS A 159 15.63 3.80 6.17
C LYS A 159 14.43 2.92 6.52
N THR A 160 14.59 1.98 7.45
CA THR A 160 13.46 1.17 7.95
C THR A 160 12.41 2.05 8.60
N GLY A 161 12.82 3.02 9.42
CA GLY A 161 11.90 3.97 10.03
C GLY A 161 11.17 4.82 9.00
N GLU A 162 11.87 5.30 7.97
CA GLU A 162 11.30 6.06 6.86
C GLU A 162 10.26 5.23 6.07
N GLN A 163 10.64 4.03 5.64
CA GLN A 163 9.74 3.13 4.90
C GLN A 163 8.53 2.71 5.73
N PHE A 164 8.72 2.42 7.00
CA PHE A 164 7.61 2.13 7.91
C PHE A 164 6.66 3.33 8.04
N GLY A 165 7.21 4.54 8.12
CA GLY A 165 6.43 5.79 8.15
C GLY A 165 5.63 6.00 6.87
N LEU A 166 6.23 5.78 5.70
CA LEU A 166 5.55 5.87 4.40
C LEU A 166 4.42 4.84 4.29
N LEU A 167 4.69 3.56 4.54
CA LEU A 167 3.66 2.50 4.51
C LEU A 167 2.51 2.80 5.49
N THR A 168 2.83 3.31 6.69
CA THR A 168 1.83 3.70 7.68
C THR A 168 0.94 4.84 7.16
N SER A 169 1.56 5.87 6.57
CA SER A 169 0.86 7.02 6.01
C SER A 169 -0.08 6.61 4.87
N GLU A 170 0.42 5.83 3.92
CA GLU A 170 -0.38 5.35 2.79
C GLU A 170 -1.52 4.41 3.24
N THR A 171 -1.25 3.54 4.19
CA THR A 171 -2.30 2.68 4.77
C THR A 171 -3.41 3.49 5.44
N ILE A 172 -3.06 4.54 6.20
CA ILE A 172 -4.05 5.42 6.83
C ILE A 172 -4.87 6.17 5.79
N LYS A 173 -4.23 6.70 4.73
CA LYS A 173 -4.92 7.36 3.62
C LYS A 173 -5.85 6.40 2.90
N GLY A 174 -5.37 5.21 2.52
CA GLY A 174 -6.15 4.18 1.84
C GLY A 174 -7.38 3.75 2.66
N LEU A 175 -7.21 3.48 3.97
CA LEU A 175 -8.33 3.18 4.86
C LEU A 175 -9.31 4.36 4.97
N GLY A 176 -8.80 5.58 5.07
CA GLY A 176 -9.63 6.79 5.12
C GLY A 176 -10.45 6.97 3.85
N ASN A 177 -9.85 6.78 2.69
CA ASN A 177 -10.53 6.85 1.38
C ASN A 177 -11.58 5.75 1.26
N PHE A 178 -11.22 4.50 1.60
CA PHE A 178 -12.15 3.37 1.52
C PHE A 178 -13.38 3.56 2.41
N PHE A 179 -13.20 3.96 3.68
CA PHE A 179 -14.32 4.20 4.60
C PHE A 179 -15.01 5.56 4.39
N SER A 180 -14.64 6.32 3.36
CA SER A 180 -15.38 7.51 2.95
C SER A 180 -16.72 7.12 2.31
N PRO A 181 -17.72 8.02 2.27
CA PRO A 181 -18.99 7.75 1.59
C PRO A 181 -18.82 7.42 0.10
N SER A 182 -17.86 8.05 -0.58
CA SER A 182 -17.52 7.74 -1.97
C SER A 182 -16.89 6.36 -2.10
N GLY A 183 -15.83 6.05 -1.34
CA GLY A 183 -15.13 4.77 -1.44
C GLY A 183 -16.02 3.55 -1.13
N LEU A 184 -16.89 3.66 -0.12
CA LEU A 184 -17.90 2.62 0.14
C LEU A 184 -18.94 2.54 -0.99
N GLY A 185 -19.34 3.70 -1.55
CA GLY A 185 -20.27 3.74 -2.69
C GLY A 185 -19.70 3.04 -3.91
N ASP A 186 -18.45 3.34 -4.25
CA ASP A 186 -17.73 2.75 -5.39
C ASP A 186 -17.56 1.24 -5.20
N PHE A 187 -17.14 0.80 -4.00
CA PHE A 187 -17.01 -0.62 -3.67
C PHE A 187 -18.33 -1.39 -3.82
N PHE A 188 -19.45 -0.85 -3.31
CA PHE A 188 -20.73 -1.52 -3.45
C PHE A 188 -21.27 -1.45 -4.88
N SER A 189 -21.03 -0.38 -5.63
CA SER A 189 -21.39 -0.34 -7.05
C SER A 189 -20.65 -1.41 -7.85
N GLU A 190 -19.37 -1.60 -7.63
CA GLU A 190 -18.56 -2.66 -8.25
C GLU A 190 -19.12 -4.07 -7.93
N VAL A 191 -19.52 -4.31 -6.67
CA VAL A 191 -20.14 -5.58 -6.26
C VAL A 191 -21.49 -5.85 -6.94
N PHE A 192 -22.30 -4.81 -7.20
CA PHE A 192 -23.64 -4.96 -7.73
C PHE A 192 -23.73 -4.76 -9.26
N ASP A 193 -22.74 -4.10 -9.89
CA ASP A 193 -22.73 -3.79 -11.34
C ASP A 193 -22.06 -4.87 -12.20
N LEU A 194 -21.80 -6.04 -11.67
CA LEU A 194 -21.22 -7.18 -12.41
C LEU A 194 -22.01 -7.65 -13.63
N ASP A 195 -23.18 -7.07 -13.90
CA ASP A 195 -24.03 -7.36 -15.07
C ASP A 195 -23.84 -6.37 -16.23
N SER A 196 -23.08 -5.31 -16.05
CA SER A 196 -22.71 -4.40 -17.11
C SER A 196 -21.32 -4.77 -17.62
N THR A 197 -21.24 -5.19 -18.86
CA THR A 197 -20.03 -5.45 -19.67
C THR A 197 -19.12 -4.21 -19.82
N GLN A 198 -18.78 -3.58 -18.73
CA GLN A 198 -17.77 -2.56 -18.64
C GLN A 198 -16.61 -3.18 -17.85
N THR A 199 -15.78 -3.89 -18.59
CA THR A 199 -14.48 -4.34 -18.13
C THR A 199 -13.71 -3.12 -17.64
N SER A 200 -13.61 -2.97 -16.33
CA SER A 200 -12.70 -2.00 -15.73
C SER A 200 -11.27 -2.48 -15.96
N THR A 201 -10.79 -2.27 -17.19
CA THR A 201 -9.42 -2.54 -17.60
C THR A 201 -8.52 -1.41 -17.14
N ASN A 202 -8.30 -1.31 -15.85
CA ASN A 202 -7.18 -0.54 -15.33
C ASN A 202 -6.57 -1.29 -14.14
N VAL A 203 -5.97 -2.44 -14.43
CA VAL A 203 -5.08 -3.14 -13.50
C VAL A 203 -3.65 -2.77 -13.87
N GLY A 204 -3.24 -1.61 -13.43
CA GLY A 204 -1.86 -1.22 -13.27
C GLY A 204 -1.69 -0.85 -11.82
N ILE A 205 -0.62 -1.30 -11.17
CA ILE A 205 -0.15 -0.70 -9.92
C ILE A 205 0.32 0.72 -10.28
N GLY A 206 -0.61 1.64 -10.44
CA GLY A 206 -0.41 3.02 -10.83
C GLY A 206 -1.75 3.74 -10.85
N GLU A 207 -1.87 4.76 -10.07
CA GLU A 207 -2.84 5.87 -10.02
C GLU A 207 -4.35 5.65 -10.30
N GLY A 208 -4.81 4.43 -10.61
CA GLY A 208 -6.23 4.16 -10.91
C GLY A 208 -6.93 3.15 -10.00
N ASP A 209 -6.20 2.34 -9.24
CA ASP A 209 -6.75 1.24 -8.42
C ASP A 209 -6.54 1.46 -6.90
N GLU A 210 -6.34 2.70 -6.48
CA GLU A 210 -6.04 3.08 -5.08
C GLU A 210 -7.16 2.76 -4.07
N GLY A 211 -8.25 2.15 -4.48
CA GLY A 211 -9.43 1.92 -3.64
C GLY A 211 -9.90 0.48 -3.51
N ARG A 212 -9.39 -0.46 -4.30
CA ARG A 212 -9.89 -1.84 -4.27
C ARG A 212 -9.40 -2.61 -3.06
N ILE A 213 -10.31 -3.12 -2.25
CA ILE A 213 -9.96 -4.04 -1.16
C ILE A 213 -9.66 -5.42 -1.73
N VAL A 214 -8.45 -5.85 -1.47
CA VAL A 214 -7.99 -7.21 -1.77
C VAL A 214 -8.45 -8.13 -0.65
N SER A 215 -9.19 -9.18 -0.98
CA SER A 215 -9.59 -10.20 -0.01
C SER A 215 -8.42 -11.12 0.37
N VAL A 216 -8.66 -12.04 1.32
CA VAL A 216 -7.67 -13.08 1.67
C VAL A 216 -7.29 -13.93 0.44
N VAL A 217 -8.21 -14.13 -0.50
CA VAL A 217 -7.96 -14.89 -1.74
C VAL A 217 -7.05 -14.10 -2.67
N GLY A 218 -7.36 -12.82 -2.91
CA GLY A 218 -6.53 -11.92 -3.72
C GLY A 218 -5.15 -11.71 -3.09
N ALA A 219 -5.09 -11.47 -1.77
CA ALA A 219 -3.83 -11.35 -1.05
C ALA A 219 -2.95 -12.63 -1.16
N THR A 220 -3.57 -13.82 -1.20
CA THR A 220 -2.82 -15.07 -1.36
C THR A 220 -2.25 -15.20 -2.78
N ARG A 221 -3.00 -14.76 -3.79
CA ARG A 221 -2.52 -14.74 -5.20
C ARG A 221 -1.36 -13.75 -5.35
N LEU A 222 -1.54 -12.51 -4.90
CA LEU A 222 -0.48 -11.49 -4.90
C LEU A 222 0.77 -11.98 -4.17
N GLY A 223 0.61 -12.62 -3.00
CA GLY A 223 1.72 -13.20 -2.26
C GLY A 223 2.42 -14.31 -3.02
N ALA A 224 1.69 -15.18 -3.72
CA ALA A 224 2.26 -16.24 -4.55
C ALA A 224 3.05 -15.66 -5.74
N GLU A 225 2.52 -14.68 -6.43
CA GLU A 225 3.15 -14.01 -7.56
C GLU A 225 4.43 -13.25 -7.14
N LEU A 226 4.38 -12.58 -6.00
CA LEU A 226 5.55 -11.91 -5.42
C LEU A 226 6.64 -12.89 -4.96
N THR A 227 6.33 -14.17 -4.68
CA THR A 227 7.37 -15.18 -4.40
C THR A 227 8.22 -15.50 -5.62
N GLU A 228 7.71 -15.31 -6.83
CA GLU A 228 8.49 -15.48 -8.08
C GLU A 228 9.57 -14.42 -8.20
N THR A 229 9.39 -13.25 -7.61
CA THR A 229 10.41 -12.18 -7.51
C THR A 229 11.45 -12.43 -6.42
N GLY A 230 11.33 -13.55 -5.70
CA GLY A 230 12.21 -13.94 -4.61
C GLY A 230 11.71 -13.51 -3.22
N TRP A 231 12.51 -13.82 -2.20
CA TRP A 231 12.15 -13.58 -0.79
C TRP A 231 11.91 -12.09 -0.44
N THR A 232 12.47 -11.17 -1.20
CA THR A 232 12.33 -9.71 -0.99
C THR A 232 10.88 -9.27 -1.20
N GLY A 233 10.25 -9.68 -2.32
CA GLY A 233 8.86 -9.38 -2.60
C GLY A 233 7.93 -9.93 -1.53
N LEU A 234 8.15 -11.18 -1.12
CA LEU A 234 7.38 -11.81 -0.05
C LEU A 234 7.51 -11.05 1.28
N PHE A 235 8.73 -10.64 1.67
CA PHE A 235 8.94 -9.94 2.93
C PHE A 235 8.34 -8.53 2.91
N LEU A 236 8.42 -7.81 1.79
CA LEU A 236 7.75 -6.51 1.63
C LEU A 236 6.23 -6.67 1.71
N PHE A 237 5.68 -7.66 1.05
CA PHE A 237 4.25 -7.97 1.10
C PHE A 237 3.79 -8.30 2.53
N LEU A 238 4.52 -9.18 3.23
CA LEU A 238 4.22 -9.51 4.63
C LEU A 238 4.37 -8.29 5.56
N ALA A 239 5.35 -7.41 5.31
CA ALA A 239 5.49 -6.18 6.07
C ALA A 239 4.28 -5.26 5.86
N THR A 240 3.85 -5.08 4.61
CA THR A 240 2.66 -4.28 4.26
C THR A 240 1.40 -4.82 4.92
N ILE A 241 1.14 -6.14 4.85
CA ILE A 241 0.01 -6.76 5.52
C ILE A 241 0.06 -6.54 7.04
N ASN A 242 1.24 -6.67 7.66
CA ASN A 242 1.36 -6.44 9.10
C ASN A 242 1.11 -4.98 9.47
N VAL A 243 1.58 -4.00 8.69
CA VAL A 243 1.25 -2.58 8.89
C VAL A 243 -0.26 -2.37 8.77
N PHE A 244 -0.88 -2.92 7.72
CA PHE A 244 -2.32 -2.82 7.51
C PHE A 244 -3.12 -3.40 8.69
N ILE A 245 -2.84 -4.63 9.11
CA ILE A 245 -3.53 -5.28 10.24
C ILE A 245 -3.31 -4.48 11.53
N GLY A 246 -2.09 -4.00 11.78
CA GLY A 246 -1.78 -3.21 12.96
C GLY A 246 -2.58 -1.91 13.03
N ILE A 247 -2.69 -1.17 11.92
CA ILE A 247 -3.46 0.07 11.82
C ILE A 247 -4.96 -0.23 11.89
N PHE A 248 -5.43 -1.23 11.15
CA PHE A 248 -6.84 -1.63 11.14
C PHE A 248 -7.33 -1.99 12.55
N ASN A 249 -6.53 -2.76 13.30
CA ASN A 249 -6.85 -3.10 14.68
C ASN A 249 -6.89 -1.90 15.63
N LEU A 250 -6.21 -0.78 15.30
CA LEU A 250 -6.25 0.45 16.08
C LEU A 250 -7.45 1.35 15.76
N ILE A 251 -8.30 1.00 14.81
CA ILE A 251 -9.56 1.72 14.56
C ILE A 251 -10.39 1.71 15.85
N PRO A 252 -10.94 2.87 16.29
CA PRO A 252 -11.60 3.02 17.58
C PRO A 252 -13.01 2.41 17.60
N LEU A 253 -13.12 1.16 17.18
CA LEU A 253 -14.37 0.39 17.07
C LEU A 253 -14.21 -0.97 17.74
N LEU A 254 -15.16 -1.39 18.58
CA LEU A 254 -15.22 -2.77 19.05
C LEU A 254 -15.69 -3.69 17.89
N PRO A 255 -15.13 -4.90 17.72
CA PRO A 255 -14.27 -5.63 18.67
C PRO A 255 -12.76 -5.42 18.50
N LEU A 256 -12.32 -4.43 17.71
CA LEU A 256 -10.91 -4.17 17.45
C LEU A 256 -10.18 -3.64 18.71
N ASP A 257 -8.85 -3.77 18.73
CA ASP A 257 -7.99 -3.30 19.83
C ASP A 257 -8.19 -1.80 20.12
N GLY A 258 -8.36 -1.00 19.07
CA GLY A 258 -8.62 0.44 19.17
C GLY A 258 -9.89 0.79 19.94
N GLY A 259 -10.91 -0.06 19.90
CA GLY A 259 -12.11 0.10 20.73
C GLY A 259 -11.79 -0.02 22.23
N HIS A 260 -10.95 -0.96 22.63
CA HIS A 260 -10.47 -1.09 24.00
C HIS A 260 -9.56 0.06 24.43
N VAL A 261 -8.72 0.55 23.54
CA VAL A 261 -7.89 1.75 23.73
C VAL A 261 -8.79 2.97 23.98
N MET A 262 -9.82 3.17 23.15
CA MET A 262 -10.80 4.27 23.31
C MET A 262 -11.53 4.20 24.65
N ILE A 263 -11.97 3.01 25.06
CA ILE A 263 -12.62 2.83 26.38
C ILE A 263 -11.65 3.23 27.49
N ALA A 264 -10.40 2.80 27.45
CA ALA A 264 -9.39 3.14 28.46
C ALA A 264 -9.13 4.64 28.54
N ILE A 265 -9.05 5.33 27.38
CA ILE A 265 -8.91 6.79 27.30
C ILE A 265 -10.14 7.48 27.86
N TYR A 266 -11.34 7.05 27.46
CA TYR A 266 -12.61 7.62 27.96
C TYR A 266 -12.73 7.51 29.48
N GLU A 267 -12.42 6.33 30.05
CA GLU A 267 -12.42 6.11 31.48
C GLU A 267 -11.41 7.03 32.20
N ARG A 268 -10.23 7.22 31.60
CA ARG A 268 -9.20 8.12 32.16
C ARG A 268 -9.67 9.58 32.18
N LEU A 269 -10.29 10.05 31.10
CA LEU A 269 -10.79 11.42 31.00
C LEU A 269 -11.96 11.68 31.95
N ARG A 270 -12.80 10.67 32.20
CA ARG A 270 -13.96 10.77 33.08
C ARG A 270 -13.63 10.55 34.56
N SER A 271 -12.51 9.92 34.85
CA SER A 271 -12.04 9.74 36.22
C SER A 271 -11.57 11.08 36.80
N ARG A 272 -12.22 11.54 37.92
CA ARG A 272 -11.92 12.82 38.61
C ARG A 272 -11.73 12.63 40.10
N LYS A 273 -10.87 13.40 40.70
CA LYS A 273 -10.69 13.49 42.18
C LYS A 273 -10.44 12.16 42.89
N GLY A 274 -9.64 11.26 42.23
CA GLY A 274 -9.29 9.94 42.82
C GLY A 274 -10.37 8.87 42.66
N ILE A 275 -11.55 9.18 42.12
CA ILE A 275 -12.61 8.20 41.84
C ILE A 275 -12.37 7.67 40.41
N ARG A 276 -12.14 6.36 40.31
CA ARG A 276 -12.02 5.68 39.02
C ARG A 276 -13.40 5.46 38.42
N TYR A 277 -13.59 5.95 37.21
CA TYR A 277 -14.76 5.64 36.38
C TYR A 277 -14.50 4.39 35.55
N HIS A 278 -15.45 3.48 35.51
CA HIS A 278 -15.42 2.28 34.67
C HIS A 278 -16.58 2.35 33.69
N ALA A 279 -16.29 2.23 32.40
CA ALA A 279 -17.29 2.22 31.36
C ALA A 279 -17.96 0.83 31.29
N ASP A 280 -19.25 0.80 31.11
CA ASP A 280 -20.01 -0.41 30.86
C ASP A 280 -19.90 -0.77 29.37
N ALA A 281 -18.97 -1.66 29.05
CA ALA A 281 -18.73 -2.13 27.67
C ALA A 281 -19.96 -2.88 27.10
N SER A 282 -20.84 -3.42 27.97
CA SER A 282 -22.04 -4.13 27.51
C SER A 282 -23.00 -3.21 26.74
N LYS A 283 -22.97 -1.91 27.01
CA LYS A 283 -23.77 -0.92 26.26
C LYS A 283 -23.31 -0.72 24.82
N LEU A 284 -22.07 -1.08 24.53
CA LEU A 284 -21.50 -1.01 23.18
C LEU A 284 -21.73 -2.28 22.37
N LEU A 285 -22.26 -3.35 22.98
CA LEU A 285 -22.52 -4.64 22.28
C LEU A 285 -23.38 -4.49 21.03
N PRO A 286 -24.50 -3.72 21.03
CA PRO A 286 -25.30 -3.56 19.81
C PRO A 286 -24.48 -2.93 18.67
N LEU A 287 -23.69 -1.89 18.97
CA LEU A 287 -22.79 -1.28 18.00
C LEU A 287 -21.72 -2.27 17.52
N THR A 288 -21.15 -3.05 18.43
CA THR A 288 -20.17 -4.10 18.09
C THR A 288 -20.75 -5.11 17.11
N TYR A 289 -21.99 -5.57 17.30
CA TYR A 289 -22.65 -6.49 16.36
C TYR A 289 -22.85 -5.87 14.97
N VAL A 290 -23.24 -4.59 14.90
CA VAL A 290 -23.38 -3.88 13.63
C VAL A 290 -22.02 -3.80 12.93
N VAL A 291 -20.95 -3.42 13.65
CA VAL A 291 -19.59 -3.35 13.09
C VAL A 291 -19.14 -4.72 12.56
N VAL A 292 -19.30 -5.77 13.36
CA VAL A 292 -18.95 -7.14 12.95
C VAL A 292 -19.72 -7.57 11.71
N PHE A 293 -21.02 -7.29 11.67
CA PHE A 293 -21.87 -7.62 10.50
C PHE A 293 -21.37 -6.89 9.24
N VAL A 294 -21.08 -5.59 9.34
CA VAL A 294 -20.57 -4.80 8.22
C VAL A 294 -19.21 -5.33 7.75
N LEU A 295 -18.29 -5.64 8.67
CA LEU A 295 -16.98 -6.18 8.31
C LEU A 295 -17.09 -7.55 7.63
N ILE A 296 -18.00 -8.42 8.10
CA ILE A 296 -18.26 -9.71 7.45
C ILE A 296 -18.85 -9.49 6.05
N ALA A 297 -19.81 -8.56 5.90
CA ALA A 297 -20.41 -8.27 4.61
C ALA A 297 -19.39 -7.75 3.59
N ILE A 298 -18.52 -6.81 4.01
CA ILE A 298 -17.40 -6.30 3.18
C ILE A 298 -16.44 -7.45 2.83
N GLY A 299 -16.07 -8.30 3.80
CA GLY A 299 -15.16 -9.41 3.57
C GLY A 299 -15.73 -10.45 2.59
N VAL A 300 -17.02 -10.77 2.68
CA VAL A 300 -17.69 -11.68 1.73
C VAL A 300 -17.75 -11.05 0.34
N ALA A 301 -18.10 -9.76 0.26
CA ALA A 301 -18.15 -9.03 -1.01
C ALA A 301 -16.77 -8.96 -1.68
N ALA A 302 -15.71 -8.69 -0.91
CA ALA A 302 -14.34 -8.68 -1.43
C ALA A 302 -13.91 -10.07 -1.94
N ILE A 303 -14.24 -11.15 -1.23
CA ILE A 303 -13.98 -12.52 -1.71
C ILE A 303 -14.72 -12.80 -3.01
N TYR A 304 -15.98 -12.36 -3.11
CA TYR A 304 -16.78 -12.53 -4.32
C TYR A 304 -16.13 -11.81 -5.50
N LEU A 305 -15.70 -10.55 -5.34
CA LEU A 305 -15.01 -9.79 -6.38
C LEU A 305 -13.69 -10.47 -6.80
N ASP A 306 -12.85 -10.91 -5.87
CA ASP A 306 -11.58 -11.58 -6.19
C ASP A 306 -11.74 -12.93 -6.91
N ILE A 307 -12.93 -13.55 -6.84
CA ILE A 307 -13.24 -14.78 -7.58
C ILE A 307 -13.86 -14.44 -8.94
N ALA A 308 -14.76 -13.45 -9.01
CA ALA A 308 -15.51 -13.08 -10.21
C ALA A 308 -14.63 -12.28 -11.18
N ASP A 309 -13.82 -11.36 -10.67
CA ASP A 309 -12.90 -10.51 -11.42
C ASP A 309 -11.52 -10.46 -10.73
N PRO A 310 -10.68 -11.49 -10.96
CA PRO A 310 -9.40 -11.60 -10.27
C PRO A 310 -8.41 -10.53 -10.73
N ILE A 311 -7.77 -9.86 -9.77
CA ILE A 311 -6.64 -8.95 -10.02
C ILE A 311 -5.49 -9.79 -10.60
N SER A 312 -4.96 -9.37 -11.75
CA SER A 312 -3.71 -9.89 -12.35
C SER A 312 -2.64 -8.81 -12.30
N LEU A 313 -1.41 -9.16 -11.85
CA LEU A 313 -0.23 -8.27 -11.87
C LEU A 313 0.43 -8.24 -13.25
#